data_756d7438d7c45dd210d83252d3bfa2af
#
_entry.id   756d7438d7c45dd210d83252d3bfa2af
#
_cell.length_a   1.000
_cell.length_b   1.000
_cell.length_c   1.000
_cell.angle_alpha   90.00
_cell.angle_beta   90.00
_cell.angle_gamma   90.00
#
_symmetry.space_group_name_H-M   'P 1'
#
loop_
_entity.id
_entity.type
_entity.pdbx_description
1 polymer ?
#
loop_
_entity_poly.entity_id
_entity_poly.type
_entity_poly.pdbx_seq_one_letter_code
_entity_poly.pdbx_strand_id
1 'polypeptide(L)'
;MYTLDNNVLSLEQRKFYEENGFLVIKNLVSDDDIQRFRAQFERICRKEVKPPGIVIMKDVTIAKEDCIPSEKVVTKIQDFQEDEELFRYCSLPQILKYVECFTGPNIMAVHSMVINKPPDSGKKTSRHPLHQDLHYFPFRPSDRIVCAWTAMERIDRNNGCLVVLPGTHKGTLKPHDYPEWEGGVNKMYHGIQEYDSNSPRVHVVMEKGDTVFFHPLLIHGSGRNRTQGFRKAISCHYGSSECKYIDVKGTSQENIAREVMEIAEKQYGFQGTLDFKDTWIFRCRLVKGERINL
;
A
#
# COMPACT_ATOMS: atom_id res chain seq x y z
N MET A 1 -20.88 -8.50 -4.16
CA MET A 1 -20.34 -8.89 -2.83
C MET A 1 -18.83 -8.82 -2.90
N TYR A 2 -18.24 -8.14 -1.93
CA TYR A 2 -16.81 -7.91 -1.83
C TYR A 2 -16.09 -9.04 -1.09
N THR A 3 -16.82 -9.89 -0.35
CA THR A 3 -16.32 -11.07 0.36
C THR A 3 -16.85 -12.35 -0.25
N LEU A 4 -16.05 -13.40 -0.21
CA LEU A 4 -16.42 -14.74 -0.66
C LEU A 4 -16.89 -15.60 0.51
N ASP A 5 -17.68 -16.63 0.24
CA ASP A 5 -18.11 -17.58 1.25
C ASP A 5 -16.92 -18.38 1.77
N ASN A 6 -16.73 -18.35 3.08
CA ASN A 6 -15.72 -19.12 3.80
C ASN A 6 -16.04 -19.16 5.30
N ASN A 7 -15.29 -19.96 6.05
CA ASN A 7 -15.46 -20.13 7.49
C ASN A 7 -14.50 -19.28 8.34
N VAL A 8 -13.77 -18.33 7.73
CA VAL A 8 -12.75 -17.53 8.40
C VAL A 8 -13.35 -16.26 8.99
N LEU A 9 -14.08 -15.49 8.16
CA LEU A 9 -14.78 -14.31 8.62
C LEU A 9 -16.07 -14.68 9.36
N SER A 10 -16.27 -14.12 10.56
CA SER A 10 -17.58 -14.16 11.19
C SER A 10 -18.60 -13.41 10.34
N LEU A 11 -19.89 -13.70 10.56
CA LEU A 11 -20.98 -12.99 9.89
C LEU A 11 -20.92 -11.47 10.13
N GLU A 12 -20.54 -11.07 11.35
CA GLU A 12 -20.40 -9.66 11.72
C GLU A 12 -19.23 -9.01 11.00
N GLN A 13 -18.06 -9.67 10.92
CA GLN A 13 -16.90 -9.18 10.19
C GLN A 13 -17.20 -9.04 8.70
N ARG A 14 -17.90 -10.01 8.12
CA ARG A 14 -18.33 -9.97 6.72
C ARG A 14 -19.26 -8.80 6.45
N LYS A 15 -20.32 -8.64 7.25
CA LYS A 15 -21.25 -7.51 7.13
C LYS A 15 -20.55 -6.18 7.28
N PHE A 16 -19.63 -6.07 8.24
CA PHE A 16 -18.86 -4.86 8.47
C PHE A 16 -18.01 -4.49 7.24
N TYR A 17 -17.28 -5.45 6.66
CA TYR A 17 -16.48 -5.19 5.47
C TYR A 17 -17.35 -4.85 4.24
N GLU A 18 -18.43 -5.57 4.02
CA GLU A 18 -19.38 -5.29 2.92
C GLU A 18 -19.94 -3.86 3.00
N GLU A 19 -20.19 -3.38 4.21
CA GLU A 19 -20.74 -2.05 4.43
C GLU A 19 -19.67 -0.96 4.37
N ASN A 20 -18.52 -1.18 4.97
CA ASN A 20 -17.52 -0.14 5.22
C ASN A 20 -16.30 -0.17 4.30
N GLY A 21 -15.97 -1.33 3.69
CA GLY A 21 -14.83 -1.49 2.79
C GLY A 21 -13.49 -1.71 3.48
N PHE A 22 -13.47 -1.88 4.81
CA PHE A 22 -12.29 -2.24 5.58
C PHE A 22 -12.64 -3.12 6.78
N LEU A 23 -11.65 -3.85 7.30
CA LEU A 23 -11.80 -4.71 8.47
C LEU A 23 -10.47 -4.78 9.24
N VAL A 24 -10.49 -4.53 10.54
CA VAL A 24 -9.32 -4.69 11.40
C VAL A 24 -9.36 -6.04 12.11
N ILE A 25 -8.28 -6.80 11.96
CA ILE A 25 -8.05 -8.04 12.71
C ILE A 25 -6.95 -7.77 13.73
N LYS A 26 -7.30 -7.93 14.99
CA LYS A 26 -6.39 -7.67 16.11
C LYS A 26 -5.33 -8.73 16.24
N ASN A 27 -4.09 -8.31 16.57
CA ASN A 27 -2.97 -9.16 16.92
C ASN A 27 -2.72 -10.32 15.93
N LEU A 28 -2.77 -10.01 14.63
CA LEU A 28 -2.65 -11.01 13.57
C LEU A 28 -1.20 -11.41 13.28
N VAL A 29 -0.26 -10.46 13.42
CA VAL A 29 1.17 -10.68 13.19
C VAL A 29 1.92 -10.64 14.50
N SER A 30 2.76 -11.64 14.74
CA SER A 30 3.50 -11.79 16.00
C SER A 30 4.57 -10.71 16.18
N ASP A 31 4.92 -10.45 17.44
CA ASP A 31 6.04 -9.56 17.79
C ASP A 31 7.35 -10.02 17.15
N ASP A 32 7.62 -11.32 17.16
CA ASP A 32 8.84 -11.90 16.59
C ASP A 32 8.94 -11.62 15.09
N ASP A 33 7.86 -11.82 14.35
CA ASP A 33 7.82 -11.51 12.91
C ASP A 33 8.02 -10.00 12.67
N ILE A 34 7.37 -9.16 13.45
CA ILE A 34 7.52 -7.70 13.34
C ILE A 34 8.96 -7.25 13.61
N GLN A 35 9.60 -7.81 14.65
CA GLN A 35 11.00 -7.48 14.95
C GLN A 35 11.93 -7.92 13.81
N ARG A 36 11.71 -9.08 13.22
CA ARG A 36 12.49 -9.56 12.07
C ARG A 36 12.32 -8.63 10.86
N PHE A 37 11.10 -8.21 10.53
CA PHE A 37 10.86 -7.27 9.42
C PHE A 37 11.50 -5.91 9.70
N ARG A 38 11.42 -5.42 10.93
CA ARG A 38 12.07 -4.18 11.35
C ARG A 38 13.58 -4.26 11.18
N ALA A 39 14.21 -5.32 11.69
CA ALA A 39 15.65 -5.52 11.59
C ALA A 39 16.12 -5.55 10.12
N GLN A 40 15.39 -6.26 9.25
CA GLN A 40 15.73 -6.31 7.83
C GLN A 40 15.55 -4.94 7.14
N PHE A 41 14.48 -4.21 7.44
CA PHE A 41 14.30 -2.84 6.97
C PHE A 41 15.48 -1.94 7.37
N GLU A 42 15.93 -2.00 8.61
CA GLU A 42 17.07 -1.21 9.09
C GLU A 42 18.38 -1.58 8.39
N ARG A 43 18.63 -2.86 8.12
CA ARG A 43 19.80 -3.33 7.34
C ARG A 43 19.77 -2.77 5.91
N ILE A 44 18.61 -2.72 5.27
CA ILE A 44 18.45 -2.11 3.94
C ILE A 44 18.73 -0.60 4.02
N CYS A 45 18.18 0.10 5.02
CA CYS A 45 18.40 1.53 5.20
C CYS A 45 19.88 1.88 5.43
N ARG A 46 20.62 1.02 6.15
CA ARG A 46 22.07 1.16 6.36
C ARG A 46 22.92 0.66 5.18
N LYS A 47 22.27 0.20 4.09
CA LYS A 47 22.93 -0.37 2.91
C LYS A 47 23.78 -1.63 3.18
N GLU A 48 23.50 -2.34 4.27
CA GLU A 48 24.14 -3.62 4.58
C GLU A 48 23.67 -4.74 3.64
N VAL A 49 22.42 -4.62 3.17
CA VAL A 49 21.84 -5.47 2.13
C VAL A 49 21.18 -4.60 1.07
N LYS A 50 21.21 -5.06 -0.17
CA LYS A 50 20.64 -4.37 -1.32
C LYS A 50 19.87 -5.37 -2.19
N PRO A 51 18.60 -5.68 -1.83
CA PRO A 51 17.78 -6.60 -2.60
C PRO A 51 17.55 -6.07 -4.03
N PRO A 52 17.58 -6.94 -5.05
CA PRO A 52 17.26 -6.54 -6.42
C PRO A 52 15.85 -5.97 -6.54
N GLY A 53 15.69 -4.98 -7.40
CA GLY A 53 14.36 -4.41 -7.74
C GLY A 53 13.70 -3.56 -6.65
N ILE A 54 14.29 -3.48 -5.46
CA ILE A 54 13.72 -2.69 -4.37
C ILE A 54 13.75 -1.19 -4.70
N VAL A 55 12.64 -0.51 -4.44
CA VAL A 55 12.52 0.95 -4.61
C VAL A 55 12.59 1.61 -3.23
N ILE A 56 13.56 2.51 -3.06
CA ILE A 56 13.77 3.27 -1.81
C ILE A 56 13.35 4.70 -2.04
N MET A 57 12.42 5.18 -1.23
CA MET A 57 11.88 6.54 -1.30
C MET A 57 12.33 7.37 -0.10
N LYS A 58 12.58 8.66 -0.37
CA LYS A 58 12.90 9.67 0.65
C LYS A 58 11.87 10.78 0.60
N ASP A 59 11.61 11.42 1.73
CA ASP A 59 10.75 12.60 1.77
C ASP A 59 11.38 13.76 0.98
N VAL A 60 10.56 14.55 0.31
CA VAL A 60 11.02 15.69 -0.50
C VAL A 60 11.80 16.73 0.32
N THR A 61 11.57 16.80 1.63
CA THR A 61 12.29 17.71 2.54
C THR A 61 13.60 17.12 3.03
N ILE A 62 13.67 15.80 3.22
CA ILE A 62 14.86 15.06 3.70
C ILE A 62 15.86 14.81 2.55
N ALA A 63 15.37 14.67 1.34
CA ALA A 63 16.20 14.35 0.16
C ALA A 63 17.28 15.42 -0.16
N LYS A 64 17.18 16.60 0.45
CA LYS A 64 18.10 17.74 0.23
C LYS A 64 19.29 17.77 1.19
N GLU A 65 19.32 16.90 2.18
CA GLU A 65 20.39 16.86 3.19
C GLU A 65 21.37 15.72 2.89
N ASP A 66 22.67 16.00 2.98
CA ASP A 66 23.74 14.98 2.93
C ASP A 66 23.75 14.18 4.24
N CYS A 67 22.82 13.25 4.37
CA CYS A 67 22.65 12.45 5.57
C CYS A 67 23.39 11.12 5.49
N ILE A 68 23.93 10.67 6.62
CA ILE A 68 24.45 9.30 6.80
C ILE A 68 23.32 8.30 6.51
N PRO A 69 23.56 7.25 5.72
CA PRO A 69 22.56 6.22 5.44
C PRO A 69 21.96 5.62 6.73
N SER A 70 20.69 5.85 6.94
CA SER A 70 19.99 5.38 8.13
C SER A 70 18.48 5.28 7.86
N GLU A 71 17.72 4.67 8.78
CA GLU A 71 16.26 4.66 8.69
C GLU A 71 15.63 6.06 8.66
N LYS A 72 16.33 7.08 9.19
CA LYS A 72 15.84 8.46 9.27
C LYS A 72 15.76 9.18 7.93
N VAL A 73 16.38 8.66 6.89
CA VAL A 73 16.33 9.24 5.54
C VAL A 73 15.39 8.49 4.60
N VAL A 74 14.97 7.29 4.97
CA VAL A 74 14.10 6.43 4.16
C VAL A 74 12.67 6.53 4.68
N THR A 75 11.76 6.98 3.85
CA THR A 75 10.34 7.12 4.21
C THR A 75 9.50 5.92 3.77
N LYS A 76 9.95 5.23 2.75
CA LYS A 76 9.29 4.03 2.26
C LYS A 76 10.27 3.17 1.46
N ILE A 77 10.16 1.87 1.61
CA ILE A 77 10.67 0.90 0.66
C ILE A 77 9.50 0.13 0.06
N GLN A 78 9.60 -0.21 -1.21
CA GLN A 78 8.56 -0.97 -1.90
C GLN A 78 9.19 -1.95 -2.90
N ASP A 79 8.35 -2.89 -3.36
CA ASP A 79 8.75 -3.90 -4.34
C ASP A 79 9.90 -4.79 -3.81
N PHE A 80 9.71 -5.32 -2.59
CA PHE A 80 10.70 -6.17 -1.92
C PHE A 80 10.50 -7.68 -2.16
N GLN A 81 9.94 -8.05 -3.32
CA GLN A 81 9.65 -9.45 -3.67
C GLN A 81 10.90 -10.33 -3.79
N GLU A 82 12.08 -9.75 -3.94
CA GLU A 82 13.36 -10.46 -4.00
C GLU A 82 14.11 -10.47 -2.64
N ASP A 83 13.55 -9.88 -1.61
CA ASP A 83 14.07 -9.98 -0.24
C ASP A 83 13.31 -11.06 0.53
N GLU A 84 13.94 -12.19 0.78
CA GLU A 84 13.31 -13.36 1.40
C GLU A 84 12.73 -13.04 2.78
N GLU A 85 13.39 -12.20 3.58
CA GLU A 85 12.95 -11.89 4.94
C GLU A 85 11.72 -10.99 4.94
N LEU A 86 11.72 -9.90 4.16
CA LEU A 86 10.56 -9.02 4.06
C LEU A 86 9.40 -9.69 3.32
N PHE A 87 9.70 -10.45 2.26
CA PHE A 87 8.66 -11.13 1.48
C PHE A 87 7.93 -12.22 2.27
N ARG A 88 8.51 -12.72 3.36
CA ARG A 88 7.79 -13.60 4.30
C ARG A 88 6.48 -12.97 4.79
N TYR A 89 6.44 -11.64 4.96
CA TYR A 89 5.19 -10.94 5.29
C TYR A 89 4.08 -11.24 4.29
N CYS A 90 4.41 -11.18 2.99
CA CYS A 90 3.44 -11.41 1.91
C CYS A 90 2.92 -12.85 1.85
N SER A 91 3.63 -13.80 2.44
CA SER A 91 3.30 -15.23 2.44
C SER A 91 2.90 -15.79 3.81
N LEU A 92 2.74 -14.93 4.84
CA LEU A 92 2.32 -15.37 6.17
C LEU A 92 0.96 -16.09 6.10
N PRO A 93 0.86 -17.36 6.55
CA PRO A 93 -0.38 -18.13 6.46
C PRO A 93 -1.57 -17.46 7.13
N GLN A 94 -1.35 -16.78 8.26
CA GLN A 94 -2.40 -16.08 8.98
C GLN A 94 -2.94 -14.87 8.20
N ILE A 95 -2.12 -14.19 7.40
CA ILE A 95 -2.57 -13.11 6.50
C ILE A 95 -3.30 -13.72 5.31
N LEU A 96 -2.71 -14.71 4.63
CA LEU A 96 -3.30 -15.34 3.44
C LEU A 96 -4.65 -15.97 3.72
N LYS A 97 -4.85 -16.50 4.92
CA LYS A 97 -6.14 -17.03 5.39
C LYS A 97 -7.27 -15.98 5.27
N TYR A 98 -7.00 -14.73 5.64
CA TYR A 98 -7.97 -13.64 5.48
C TYR A 98 -8.02 -13.11 4.05
N VAL A 99 -6.88 -12.97 3.38
CA VAL A 99 -6.82 -12.50 1.99
C VAL A 99 -7.70 -13.37 1.08
N GLU A 100 -7.69 -14.69 1.26
CA GLU A 100 -8.52 -15.64 0.48
C GLU A 100 -10.02 -15.32 0.58
N CYS A 101 -10.47 -14.70 1.68
CA CYS A 101 -11.86 -14.27 1.83
C CYS A 101 -12.27 -13.18 0.83
N PHE A 102 -11.32 -12.49 0.25
CA PHE A 102 -11.54 -11.39 -0.70
C PHE A 102 -11.13 -11.75 -2.12
N THR A 103 -10.02 -12.42 -2.29
CA THR A 103 -9.43 -12.74 -3.60
C THR A 103 -9.86 -14.07 -4.16
N GLY A 104 -10.24 -15.04 -3.31
CA GLY A 104 -10.33 -16.46 -3.67
C GLY A 104 -8.99 -17.18 -3.46
N PRO A 105 -8.94 -18.48 -3.82
CA PRO A 105 -7.84 -19.38 -3.43
C PRO A 105 -6.52 -19.16 -4.18
N ASN A 106 -6.56 -18.52 -5.34
CA ASN A 106 -5.39 -18.29 -6.19
C ASN A 106 -4.89 -16.85 -6.02
N ILE A 107 -3.87 -16.67 -5.18
CA ILE A 107 -3.48 -15.36 -4.64
C ILE A 107 -2.13 -14.91 -5.20
N MET A 108 -2.13 -13.70 -5.78
CA MET A 108 -0.94 -12.98 -6.18
C MET A 108 -0.64 -11.84 -5.20
N ALA A 109 0.58 -11.76 -4.69
CA ALA A 109 1.12 -10.55 -4.08
C ALA A 109 1.54 -9.60 -5.20
N VAL A 110 0.95 -8.40 -5.22
CA VAL A 110 1.12 -7.48 -6.36
C VAL A 110 1.91 -6.22 -6.01
N HIS A 111 1.88 -5.77 -4.76
CA HIS A 111 2.63 -4.60 -4.33
C HIS A 111 2.95 -4.66 -2.84
N SER A 112 4.21 -4.59 -2.50
CA SER A 112 4.71 -4.71 -1.13
C SER A 112 5.40 -3.43 -0.67
N MET A 113 5.18 -3.02 0.59
CA MET A 113 5.75 -1.78 1.15
C MET A 113 6.11 -1.93 2.62
N VAL A 114 7.23 -1.31 3.03
CA VAL A 114 7.44 -0.86 4.41
C VAL A 114 7.38 0.65 4.40
N ILE A 115 6.49 1.21 5.19
CA ILE A 115 6.24 2.64 5.30
C ILE A 115 6.84 3.14 6.61
N ASN A 116 7.76 4.09 6.51
CA ASN A 116 8.45 4.69 7.64
C ASN A 116 8.15 6.18 7.66
N LYS A 117 6.95 6.53 8.17
CA LYS A 117 6.45 7.91 8.16
C LYS A 117 7.29 8.79 9.07
N PRO A 118 7.99 9.82 8.53
CA PRO A 118 8.85 10.70 9.32
C PRO A 118 8.04 11.62 10.23
N PRO A 119 8.65 12.17 11.30
CA PRO A 119 8.15 13.35 11.98
C PRO A 119 7.85 14.47 10.98
N ASP A 120 6.75 15.18 11.17
CA ASP A 120 6.40 16.31 10.31
C ASP A 120 7.37 17.48 10.54
N SER A 121 7.98 17.99 9.48
CA SER A 121 8.90 19.11 9.49
C SER A 121 8.23 20.49 9.66
N GLY A 122 6.90 20.51 9.89
CA GLY A 122 6.10 21.74 9.86
C GLY A 122 5.50 22.04 8.49
N LYS A 123 6.00 21.41 7.43
CA LYS A 123 5.53 21.60 6.04
C LYS A 123 4.41 20.64 5.65
N LYS A 124 3.99 19.77 6.57
CA LYS A 124 2.92 18.77 6.37
C LYS A 124 3.19 17.76 5.24
N THR A 125 4.44 17.54 4.83
CA THR A 125 4.83 16.63 3.75
C THR A 125 4.70 15.15 4.12
N SER A 126 4.66 14.84 5.43
CA SER A 126 4.43 13.48 5.90
C SER A 126 2.99 12.97 5.71
N ARG A 127 2.05 13.83 5.27
CA ARG A 127 0.68 13.42 4.92
C ARG A 127 0.68 12.53 3.69
N HIS A 128 -0.29 11.62 3.63
CA HIS A 128 -0.67 10.95 2.40
C HIS A 128 -2.05 11.46 1.96
N PRO A 129 -2.22 11.99 0.74
CA PRO A 129 -3.52 12.50 0.30
C PRO A 129 -4.56 11.40 0.27
N LEU A 130 -5.85 11.78 0.37
CA LEU A 130 -6.96 10.85 0.18
C LEU A 130 -6.92 10.32 -1.25
N HIS A 131 -6.90 9.00 -1.41
CA HIS A 131 -6.77 8.31 -2.69
C HIS A 131 -7.50 6.98 -2.66
N GLN A 132 -7.58 6.36 -3.81
CA GLN A 132 -8.04 4.99 -4.02
C GLN A 132 -6.88 4.21 -4.61
N ASP A 133 -6.49 3.10 -4.01
CA ASP A 133 -5.34 2.29 -4.47
C ASP A 133 -5.52 1.77 -5.90
N LEU A 134 -6.78 1.54 -6.31
CA LEU A 134 -7.08 1.08 -7.66
C LEU A 134 -6.56 2.01 -8.76
N HIS A 135 -6.33 3.29 -8.45
CA HIS A 135 -5.70 4.25 -9.36
C HIS A 135 -4.35 3.76 -9.90
N TYR A 136 -3.63 2.99 -9.11
CA TYR A 136 -2.31 2.47 -9.47
C TYR A 136 -2.35 1.11 -10.16
N PHE A 137 -3.49 0.41 -10.15
CA PHE A 137 -3.57 -0.98 -10.60
C PHE A 137 -4.29 -1.14 -11.95
N PRO A 138 -3.58 -1.63 -13.01
CA PRO A 138 -4.19 -1.87 -14.32
C PRO A 138 -4.79 -3.26 -14.43
N PHE A 139 -5.47 -3.78 -13.40
CA PHE A 139 -6.11 -5.11 -13.44
C PHE A 139 -7.45 -5.12 -12.71
N ARG A 140 -8.34 -6.03 -13.15
CA ARG A 140 -9.75 -6.12 -12.70
C ARG A 140 -10.17 -7.58 -12.57
N PRO A 141 -11.22 -7.92 -11.78
CA PRO A 141 -12.11 -6.98 -11.11
C PRO A 141 -11.52 -6.42 -9.81
N SER A 142 -11.90 -5.19 -9.46
CA SER A 142 -11.47 -4.53 -8.22
C SER A 142 -11.87 -5.26 -6.96
N ASP A 143 -13.02 -5.94 -6.98
CA ASP A 143 -13.56 -6.66 -5.83
C ASP A 143 -12.76 -7.93 -5.48
N ARG A 144 -11.76 -8.27 -6.27
CA ARG A 144 -10.83 -9.40 -6.04
C ARG A 144 -9.41 -8.90 -5.74
N ILE A 145 -9.32 -7.68 -5.27
CA ILE A 145 -8.08 -7.03 -4.82
C ILE A 145 -8.28 -6.58 -3.38
N VAL A 146 -7.28 -6.76 -2.53
CA VAL A 146 -7.31 -6.33 -1.13
C VAL A 146 -5.92 -5.89 -0.68
N CYS A 147 -5.85 -4.86 0.15
CA CYS A 147 -4.63 -4.50 0.88
C CYS A 147 -4.67 -5.14 2.27
N ALA A 148 -3.56 -5.75 2.70
CA ALA A 148 -3.27 -6.05 4.08
C ALA A 148 -2.21 -5.05 4.57
N TRP A 149 -2.52 -4.28 5.62
CA TRP A 149 -1.66 -3.26 6.18
C TRP A 149 -1.51 -3.50 7.68
N THR A 150 -0.29 -3.82 8.14
CA THR A 150 0.00 -4.22 9.52
C THR A 150 0.79 -3.14 10.24
N ALA A 151 0.32 -2.76 11.41
CA ALA A 151 1.00 -1.85 12.31
C ALA A 151 2.23 -2.52 12.93
N MET A 152 3.42 -1.92 12.78
CA MET A 152 4.66 -2.42 13.36
C MET A 152 4.94 -1.80 14.75
N GLU A 153 4.07 -0.94 15.21
CA GLU A 153 4.04 -0.27 16.51
C GLU A 153 2.61 0.23 16.76
N ARG A 154 2.35 0.80 17.94
CA ARG A 154 1.08 1.49 18.16
C ARG A 154 0.95 2.67 17.17
N ILE A 155 -0.16 2.73 16.50
CA ILE A 155 -0.46 3.76 15.50
C ILE A 155 -1.78 4.44 15.86
N ASP A 156 -1.75 5.77 15.99
CA ASP A 156 -2.89 6.59 16.34
C ASP A 156 -2.90 7.93 15.58
N ARG A 157 -3.78 8.83 15.96
CA ARG A 157 -3.91 10.14 15.32
C ARG A 157 -2.67 11.02 15.46
N ASN A 158 -1.84 10.80 16.48
CA ASN A 158 -0.66 11.63 16.72
C ASN A 158 0.49 11.26 15.78
N ASN A 159 0.67 9.98 15.48
CA ASN A 159 1.73 9.51 14.60
C ASN A 159 1.28 9.19 13.15
N GLY A 160 0.07 9.63 12.78
CA GLY A 160 -0.41 9.56 11.41
C GLY A 160 -1.02 8.23 11.02
N CYS A 161 -2.03 7.77 11.77
CA CYS A 161 -2.81 6.58 11.41
C CYS A 161 -3.54 6.76 10.08
N LEU A 162 -4.00 5.65 9.51
CA LEU A 162 -4.88 5.66 8.36
C LEU A 162 -6.20 6.38 8.70
N VAL A 163 -6.68 7.14 7.75
CA VAL A 163 -8.00 7.75 7.74
C VAL A 163 -8.77 7.15 6.59
N VAL A 164 -9.91 6.57 6.84
CA VAL A 164 -10.76 5.96 5.82
C VAL A 164 -12.12 6.65 5.75
N LEU A 165 -12.71 6.68 4.57
CA LEU A 165 -14.08 7.13 4.34
C LEU A 165 -14.96 5.88 4.14
N PRO A 166 -15.65 5.39 5.20
CA PRO A 166 -16.41 4.13 5.14
C PRO A 166 -17.46 4.14 4.05
N GLY A 167 -17.63 3.02 3.38
CA GLY A 167 -18.65 2.84 2.34
C GLY A 167 -18.26 3.36 0.94
N THR A 168 -17.18 4.12 0.81
CA THR A 168 -16.77 4.70 -0.48
C THR A 168 -16.26 3.67 -1.50
N HIS A 169 -15.94 2.46 -1.06
CA HIS A 169 -15.59 1.34 -1.93
C HIS A 169 -16.77 0.89 -2.83
N LYS A 170 -18.00 1.26 -2.48
CA LYS A 170 -19.21 0.99 -3.29
C LYS A 170 -19.34 1.93 -4.50
N GLY A 171 -18.50 2.97 -4.53
CA GLY A 171 -18.47 3.92 -5.65
C GLY A 171 -17.55 3.45 -6.77
N THR A 172 -17.18 4.39 -7.63
CA THR A 172 -16.30 4.19 -8.77
C THR A 172 -14.90 4.77 -8.52
N LEU A 173 -13.94 4.38 -9.36
CA LEU A 173 -12.63 5.00 -9.39
C LEU A 173 -12.77 6.48 -9.82
N LYS A 174 -12.29 7.38 -8.98
CA LYS A 174 -12.29 8.82 -9.23
C LYS A 174 -11.00 9.26 -9.92
N PRO A 175 -11.02 10.42 -10.61
CA PRO A 175 -9.77 11.03 -11.09
C PRO A 175 -8.84 11.38 -9.94
N HIS A 176 -7.53 11.10 -10.13
CA HIS A 176 -6.47 11.40 -9.18
C HIS A 176 -5.41 12.26 -9.87
N ASP A 177 -4.83 13.18 -9.10
CA ASP A 177 -3.67 13.97 -9.51
C ASP A 177 -2.95 14.50 -8.26
N TYR A 178 -1.85 15.20 -8.44
CA TYR A 178 -1.15 15.84 -7.33
C TYR A 178 -2.02 16.91 -6.68
N PRO A 179 -2.21 16.89 -5.35
CA PRO A 179 -2.90 17.98 -4.66
C PRO A 179 -2.01 19.22 -4.61
N GLU A 180 -2.62 20.40 -4.71
CA GLU A 180 -1.96 21.69 -4.56
C GLU A 180 -1.69 22.00 -3.07
N TRP A 181 -0.68 21.36 -2.50
CA TRP A 181 -0.31 21.56 -1.11
C TRP A 181 0.88 22.50 -0.97
N GLU A 182 0.76 23.48 -0.07
CA GLU A 182 1.91 24.24 0.42
C GLU A 182 2.97 23.29 0.99
N GLY A 183 4.22 23.42 0.57
CA GLY A 183 5.31 22.52 0.94
C GLY A 183 5.54 21.33 0.00
N GLY A 184 4.64 21.12 -0.97
CA GLY A 184 4.75 20.07 -1.98
C GLY A 184 4.18 18.73 -1.55
N VAL A 185 4.28 17.76 -2.45
CA VAL A 185 3.77 16.39 -2.31
C VAL A 185 4.87 15.42 -2.71
N ASN A 186 4.98 14.31 -2.00
CA ASN A 186 5.93 13.26 -2.37
C ASN A 186 5.57 12.66 -3.73
N LYS A 187 6.60 12.26 -4.47
CA LYS A 187 6.43 11.73 -5.83
C LYS A 187 5.50 10.52 -5.84
N MET A 188 4.63 10.46 -6.84
CA MET A 188 3.60 9.43 -7.02
C MET A 188 2.50 9.40 -5.92
N TYR A 189 2.40 10.45 -5.10
CA TYR A 189 1.32 10.58 -4.12
C TYR A 189 0.15 11.34 -4.72
N HIS A 190 -0.52 10.74 -5.71
CA HIS A 190 -1.74 11.30 -6.29
C HIS A 190 -2.89 11.21 -5.26
N GLY A 191 -3.73 12.23 -5.25
CA GLY A 191 -4.95 12.29 -4.45
C GLY A 191 -6.18 12.44 -5.33
N ILE A 192 -7.34 12.05 -4.81
CA ILE A 192 -8.62 12.33 -5.47
C ILE A 192 -8.84 13.84 -5.54
N GLN A 193 -9.30 14.31 -6.69
CA GLN A 193 -9.49 15.75 -6.92
C GLN A 193 -10.78 16.26 -6.29
N GLU A 194 -11.82 15.43 -6.28
CA GLU A 194 -13.13 15.79 -5.75
C GLU A 194 -13.68 14.73 -4.81
N TYR A 195 -14.02 15.13 -3.60
CA TYR A 195 -14.73 14.31 -2.63
C TYR A 195 -15.59 15.20 -1.72
N ASP A 196 -16.63 14.62 -1.14
CA ASP A 196 -17.44 15.32 -0.15
C ASP A 196 -16.65 15.48 1.16
N SER A 197 -16.29 16.72 1.48
CA SER A 197 -15.55 17.05 2.70
C SER A 197 -16.31 16.74 3.99
N ASN A 198 -17.63 16.58 3.91
CA ASN A 198 -18.51 16.21 5.02
C ASN A 198 -18.63 14.70 5.20
N SER A 199 -18.06 13.89 4.30
CA SER A 199 -18.06 12.44 4.45
C SER A 199 -17.50 12.02 5.80
N PRO A 200 -18.16 11.10 6.52
CA PRO A 200 -17.66 10.57 7.78
C PRO A 200 -16.25 10.01 7.63
N ARG A 201 -15.37 10.30 8.59
CA ARG A 201 -13.99 9.84 8.61
C ARG A 201 -13.75 8.96 9.82
N VAL A 202 -13.16 7.81 9.60
CA VAL A 202 -12.71 6.92 10.67
C VAL A 202 -11.19 6.91 10.73
N HIS A 203 -10.66 7.21 11.92
CA HIS A 203 -9.24 7.08 12.21
C HIS A 203 -8.97 5.64 12.66
N VAL A 204 -8.19 4.91 11.89
CA VAL A 204 -7.90 3.50 12.16
C VAL A 204 -6.75 3.41 13.16
N VAL A 205 -7.11 3.44 14.45
CA VAL A 205 -6.15 3.26 15.55
C VAL A 205 -5.84 1.79 15.71
N MET A 206 -4.55 1.44 15.78
CA MET A 206 -4.08 0.06 15.77
C MET A 206 -2.97 -0.13 16.80
N GLU A 207 -2.99 -1.29 17.47
CA GLU A 207 -1.85 -1.75 18.26
C GLU A 207 -0.86 -2.49 17.35
N LYS A 208 0.37 -2.67 17.83
CA LYS A 208 1.39 -3.46 17.12
C LYS A 208 0.86 -4.87 16.84
N GLY A 209 0.98 -5.32 15.60
CA GLY A 209 0.49 -6.62 15.15
C GLY A 209 -0.94 -6.63 14.61
N ASP A 210 -1.71 -5.57 14.84
CA ASP A 210 -3.02 -5.42 14.21
C ASP A 210 -2.87 -5.26 12.70
N THR A 211 -3.77 -5.88 11.94
CA THR A 211 -3.80 -5.77 10.48
C THR A 211 -5.15 -5.26 10.02
N VAL A 212 -5.16 -4.25 9.18
CA VAL A 212 -6.36 -3.79 8.47
C VAL A 212 -6.35 -4.32 7.05
N PHE A 213 -7.46 -4.93 6.65
CA PHE A 213 -7.75 -5.32 5.27
C PHE A 213 -8.69 -4.28 4.67
N PHE A 214 -8.42 -3.80 3.47
CA PHE A 214 -9.31 -2.82 2.82
C PHE A 214 -9.35 -2.94 1.31
N HIS A 215 -10.48 -2.56 0.77
CA HIS A 215 -10.82 -2.61 -0.65
C HIS A 215 -10.07 -1.52 -1.45
N PRO A 216 -9.59 -1.78 -2.68
CA PRO A 216 -8.79 -0.83 -3.45
C PRO A 216 -9.57 0.43 -3.90
N LEU A 217 -10.90 0.42 -3.86
CA LEU A 217 -11.73 1.60 -4.09
C LEU A 217 -12.05 2.40 -2.82
N LEU A 218 -11.71 1.88 -1.63
CA LEU A 218 -11.91 2.62 -0.40
C LEU A 218 -11.07 3.90 -0.42
N ILE A 219 -11.73 5.05 -0.27
CA ILE A 219 -11.04 6.33 -0.14
C ILE A 219 -10.36 6.37 1.22
N HIS A 220 -9.05 6.52 1.23
CA HIS A 220 -8.25 6.57 2.45
C HIS A 220 -7.01 7.43 2.26
N GLY A 221 -6.39 7.77 3.36
CA GLY A 221 -5.15 8.52 3.40
C GLY A 221 -4.56 8.47 4.80
N SER A 222 -3.63 9.35 5.12
CA SER A 222 -3.10 9.47 6.48
C SER A 222 -2.69 10.89 6.82
N GLY A 223 -2.92 11.27 8.06
CA GLY A 223 -2.48 12.55 8.60
C GLY A 223 -0.96 12.62 8.75
N ARG A 224 -0.48 13.81 9.12
CA ARG A 224 0.94 14.01 9.45
C ARG A 224 1.31 13.28 10.74
N ASN A 225 2.58 12.92 10.85
CA ASN A 225 3.16 12.41 12.09
C ASN A 225 3.62 13.59 12.96
N ARG A 226 2.92 13.82 14.07
CA ARG A 226 3.20 14.94 15.00
C ARG A 226 4.18 14.56 16.11
N THR A 227 4.63 13.29 16.15
CA THR A 227 5.58 12.80 17.13
C THR A 227 7.02 13.04 16.69
N GLN A 228 7.98 12.79 17.57
CA GLN A 228 9.40 12.90 17.26
C GLN A 228 9.98 11.63 16.63
N GLY A 229 9.26 10.51 16.71
CA GLY A 229 9.68 9.23 16.16
C GLY A 229 9.12 8.95 14.77
N PHE A 230 9.77 8.05 14.04
CA PHE A 230 9.25 7.52 12.79
C PHE A 230 8.19 6.46 13.08
N ARG A 231 7.11 6.43 12.30
CA ARG A 231 6.02 5.48 12.43
C ARG A 231 6.09 4.43 11.31
N LYS A 232 6.18 3.15 11.71
CA LYS A 232 6.38 2.05 10.78
C LYS A 232 5.13 1.19 10.62
N ALA A 233 4.89 0.79 9.37
CA ALA A 233 3.91 -0.20 8.98
C ALA A 233 4.44 -1.01 7.80
N ILE A 234 3.98 -2.26 7.68
CA ILE A 234 4.27 -3.13 6.54
C ILE A 234 2.97 -3.50 5.86
N SER A 235 2.95 -3.53 4.53
CA SER A 235 1.75 -3.83 3.77
C SER A 235 2.04 -4.62 2.51
N CYS A 236 1.02 -5.35 2.07
CA CYS A 236 0.99 -5.98 0.76
C CYS A 236 -0.41 -5.86 0.16
N HIS A 237 -0.47 -5.47 -1.10
CA HIS A 237 -1.67 -5.60 -1.91
C HIS A 237 -1.68 -6.97 -2.57
N TYR A 238 -2.84 -7.61 -2.53
CA TYR A 238 -3.09 -8.91 -3.13
C TYR A 238 -4.19 -8.80 -4.15
N GLY A 239 -4.09 -9.60 -5.20
CA GLY A 239 -5.14 -9.79 -6.18
C GLY A 239 -5.38 -11.28 -6.44
N SER A 240 -6.60 -11.62 -6.85
CA SER A 240 -6.85 -12.94 -7.44
C SER A 240 -6.00 -13.11 -8.68
N SER A 241 -5.37 -14.27 -8.86
CA SER A 241 -4.65 -14.54 -10.10
C SER A 241 -5.57 -14.64 -11.32
N GLU A 242 -6.88 -14.73 -11.12
CA GLU A 242 -7.91 -14.69 -12.16
C GLU A 242 -8.17 -13.27 -12.71
N CYS A 243 -7.73 -12.22 -12.00
CA CYS A 243 -7.82 -10.85 -12.48
C CYS A 243 -7.10 -10.70 -13.82
N LYS A 244 -7.63 -9.83 -14.68
CA LYS A 244 -7.08 -9.56 -16.01
C LYS A 244 -6.55 -8.14 -16.10
N TYR A 245 -5.44 -7.97 -16.80
CA TYR A 245 -4.94 -6.64 -17.12
C TYR A 245 -5.89 -5.92 -18.06
N ILE A 246 -6.02 -4.59 -17.86
CA ILE A 246 -6.79 -3.69 -18.72
C ILE A 246 -5.84 -2.66 -19.34
N ASP A 247 -6.23 -2.15 -20.51
CA ASP A 247 -5.63 -0.94 -21.07
C ASP A 247 -6.18 0.28 -20.32
N VAL A 248 -5.30 1.13 -19.82
CA VAL A 248 -5.66 2.35 -19.09
C VAL A 248 -5.63 3.61 -19.94
N LYS A 249 -5.27 3.50 -21.23
CA LYS A 249 -5.24 4.62 -22.18
C LYS A 249 -6.64 5.22 -22.32
N GLY A 250 -6.73 6.54 -22.26
CA GLY A 250 -8.01 7.26 -22.31
C GLY A 250 -8.87 7.14 -21.04
N THR A 251 -8.35 6.56 -19.96
CA THR A 251 -9.02 6.46 -18.66
C THR A 251 -8.42 7.46 -17.65
N SER A 252 -9.04 7.59 -16.48
CA SER A 252 -8.50 8.38 -15.37
C SER A 252 -7.16 7.86 -14.82
N GLN A 253 -6.70 6.66 -15.21
CA GLN A 253 -5.42 6.08 -14.82
C GLN A 253 -4.29 6.38 -15.83
N GLU A 254 -4.56 7.05 -16.93
CA GLU A 254 -3.54 7.31 -17.95
C GLU A 254 -2.39 8.19 -17.43
N ASN A 255 -2.69 9.16 -16.57
CA ASN A 255 -1.67 10.05 -16.00
C ASN A 255 -0.63 9.30 -15.16
N ILE A 256 -1.07 8.39 -14.28
CA ILE A 256 -0.14 7.59 -13.47
C ILE A 256 0.63 6.58 -14.32
N ALA A 257 -0.01 6.00 -15.32
CA ALA A 257 0.66 5.10 -16.25
C ALA A 257 1.80 5.83 -16.98
N ARG A 258 1.56 7.04 -17.47
CA ARG A 258 2.57 7.88 -18.12
C ARG A 258 3.72 8.21 -17.17
N GLU A 259 3.42 8.62 -15.93
CA GLU A 259 4.45 8.96 -14.94
C GLU A 259 5.33 7.75 -14.61
N VAL A 260 4.75 6.56 -14.41
CA VAL A 260 5.50 5.33 -14.14
C VAL A 260 6.40 4.97 -15.31
N MET A 261 5.92 5.09 -16.54
CA MET A 261 6.72 4.80 -17.75
C MET A 261 7.87 5.79 -17.90
N GLU A 262 7.67 7.07 -17.67
CA GLU A 262 8.74 8.09 -17.69
C GLU A 262 9.83 7.80 -16.63
N ILE A 263 9.44 7.30 -15.45
CA ILE A 263 10.39 6.90 -14.41
C ILE A 263 11.18 5.68 -14.87
N ALA A 264 10.51 4.68 -15.44
CA ALA A 264 11.16 3.46 -15.92
C ALA A 264 12.18 3.76 -17.04
N GLU A 265 11.83 4.64 -17.99
CA GLU A 265 12.75 5.09 -19.03
C GLU A 265 14.00 5.79 -18.46
N LYS A 266 13.79 6.72 -17.52
CA LYS A 266 14.90 7.48 -16.91
C LYS A 266 15.84 6.62 -16.05
N GLN A 267 15.28 5.65 -15.32
CA GLN A 267 16.07 4.83 -14.39
C GLN A 267 16.72 3.62 -15.04
N TYR A 268 16.08 3.02 -16.04
CA TYR A 268 16.47 1.73 -16.61
C TYR A 268 16.80 1.80 -18.12
N GLY A 269 16.65 2.97 -18.76
CA GLY A 269 16.95 3.16 -20.17
C GLY A 269 16.01 2.42 -21.12
N PHE A 270 14.83 2.01 -20.65
CA PHE A 270 13.83 1.35 -21.50
C PHE A 270 13.22 2.35 -22.46
N GLN A 271 13.55 2.27 -23.74
CA GLN A 271 12.93 3.07 -24.79
C GLN A 271 11.80 2.28 -25.48
N GLY A 272 10.55 2.65 -25.16
CA GLY A 272 9.41 2.41 -26.04
C GLY A 272 8.87 0.99 -26.19
N THR A 273 9.33 0.00 -25.41
CA THR A 273 8.92 -1.42 -25.55
C THR A 273 8.11 -1.98 -24.38
N LEU A 274 7.97 -1.24 -23.29
CA LEU A 274 7.23 -1.69 -22.10
C LEU A 274 5.92 -0.94 -21.95
N ASP A 275 4.86 -1.66 -21.65
CA ASP A 275 3.57 -1.11 -21.25
C ASP A 275 3.48 -0.97 -19.72
N PHE A 276 2.57 -0.14 -19.26
CA PHE A 276 2.31 0.01 -17.81
C PHE A 276 2.00 -1.33 -17.11
N LYS A 277 1.29 -2.23 -17.76
CA LYS A 277 1.02 -3.59 -17.25
C LYS A 277 2.30 -4.38 -16.99
N ASP A 278 3.34 -4.21 -17.82
CA ASP A 278 4.58 -4.97 -17.70
C ASP A 278 5.29 -4.66 -16.38
N THR A 279 5.20 -3.43 -15.89
CA THR A 279 5.74 -3.05 -14.59
C THR A 279 5.10 -3.83 -13.45
N TRP A 280 3.84 -4.21 -13.59
CA TRP A 280 3.11 -5.03 -12.62
C TRP A 280 3.39 -6.52 -12.78
N ILE A 281 3.53 -7.02 -14.00
CA ILE A 281 3.92 -8.42 -14.26
C ILE A 281 5.26 -8.75 -13.59
N PHE A 282 6.22 -7.83 -13.61
CA PHE A 282 7.50 -8.00 -12.93
C PHE A 282 7.39 -8.05 -11.40
N ARG A 283 6.42 -7.34 -10.82
CA ARG A 283 6.24 -7.27 -9.36
C ARG A 283 5.43 -8.42 -8.81
N CYS A 284 4.47 -8.93 -9.57
CA CYS A 284 3.53 -9.95 -9.11
C CYS A 284 4.23 -11.27 -8.77
N ARG A 285 3.91 -11.84 -7.62
CA ARG A 285 4.39 -13.16 -7.17
C ARG A 285 3.23 -14.01 -6.69
N LEU A 286 3.17 -15.26 -7.15
CA LEU A 286 2.21 -16.23 -6.63
C LEU A 286 2.57 -16.57 -5.18
N VAL A 287 1.62 -16.43 -4.25
CA VAL A 287 1.79 -16.76 -2.83
C VAL A 287 0.89 -17.91 -2.37
N LYS A 288 -0.17 -18.20 -3.13
CA LYS A 288 -1.05 -19.36 -2.87
C LYS A 288 -1.78 -19.76 -4.14
N GLY A 289 -2.02 -21.07 -4.32
CA GLY A 289 -2.81 -21.61 -5.42
C GLY A 289 -2.07 -21.64 -6.75
N GLU A 290 -2.75 -21.25 -7.83
CA GLU A 290 -2.25 -21.30 -9.20
C GLU A 290 -2.18 -19.91 -9.84
N ARG A 291 -1.16 -19.69 -10.68
CA ARG A 291 -1.08 -18.50 -11.52
C ARG A 291 -1.91 -18.70 -12.78
N ILE A 292 -2.84 -17.76 -13.05
CA ILE A 292 -3.80 -17.86 -14.17
C ILE A 292 -3.59 -16.71 -15.17
N ASN A 293 -3.86 -15.48 -14.77
CA ASN A 293 -3.77 -14.30 -15.66
C ASN A 293 -2.79 -13.21 -15.16
N LEU A 294 -2.66 -13.04 -13.83
CA LEU A 294 -1.71 -12.10 -13.24
C LEU A 294 -0.31 -12.68 -13.07
#